data_527f19e93c7ddf735940f6f5d8901ea3
#
_entry.id   527f19e93c7ddf735940f6f5d8901ea3
#
_cell.length_a   1.000
_cell.length_b   1.000
_cell.length_c   1.000
_cell.angle_alpha   90.00
_cell.angle_beta   90.00
_cell.angle_gamma   90.00
#
_symmetry.space_group_name_H-M   'P 1'
#
loop_
_entity.id
_entity.type
_entity.pdbx_description
1 polymer ?
#
loop_
_entity_poly.entity_id
_entity_poly.type
_entity_poly.pdbx_seq_one_letter_code
_entity_poly.pdbx_strand_id
1 'polypeptide(L)'
;MKKILLAVMILAAGFANGAEKIRLWEGDAPFAKGNREIDIPTLEIFLPENKAGKLTPAVVICPGGAYSSLAYTHEGVKYAKLLNKYGIAGFVLKYRTGSPRTGSYRYPVPQLDAKRAVRMVRANAAKWNIDPAKIGIMGSSAGGHLAAMTAVKNDSGKPDAEDPVERFSCRPDFFILCYALTSLNTPCYSRICLLDGDDSKVADVAAFAHVNKNTPPGFIWHTYSDGSVPVHNALDMANAMEKHKVPYSLHIYHLGKHGLGIGKVNDPHPWTNELIFWMKEHSIIK
;
A
#
# COMPACT_ATOMS: atom_id res chain seq x y z
N MET A 1 46.47 -15.05 -26.64
CA MET A 1 45.11 -14.99 -26.14
C MET A 1 45.10 -14.09 -24.89
N LYS A 2 44.77 -12.80 -25.04
CA LYS A 2 44.72 -11.83 -23.92
C LYS A 2 43.31 -11.86 -23.32
N LYS A 3 43.18 -12.27 -22.05
CA LYS A 3 41.93 -12.19 -21.31
C LYS A 3 41.72 -10.74 -20.92
N ILE A 4 40.69 -10.09 -21.45
CA ILE A 4 40.22 -8.77 -21.01
C ILE A 4 39.36 -8.99 -19.79
N LEU A 5 39.85 -8.60 -18.61
CA LEU A 5 39.07 -8.50 -17.39
C LEU A 5 38.21 -7.23 -17.48
N LEU A 6 36.92 -7.36 -17.63
CA LEU A 6 35.96 -6.26 -17.54
C LEU A 6 35.71 -5.99 -16.05
N ALA A 7 36.35 -4.94 -15.54
CA ALA A 7 36.07 -4.45 -14.19
C ALA A 7 34.73 -3.73 -14.19
N VAL A 8 33.71 -4.31 -13.56
CA VAL A 8 32.44 -3.64 -13.29
C VAL A 8 32.71 -2.65 -12.15
N MET A 9 32.87 -1.38 -12.49
CA MET A 9 32.83 -0.29 -11.51
C MET A 9 31.39 -0.19 -10.94
N ILE A 10 31.18 -0.66 -9.72
CA ILE A 10 29.99 -0.34 -8.94
C ILE A 10 30.16 1.12 -8.52
N LEU A 11 29.53 2.04 -9.24
CA LEU A 11 29.32 3.41 -8.74
C LEU A 11 28.38 3.33 -7.54
N ALA A 12 28.93 3.47 -6.34
CA ALA A 12 28.16 3.82 -5.16
C ALA A 12 27.67 5.25 -5.34
N ALA A 13 26.47 5.43 -5.91
CA ALA A 13 25.79 6.70 -5.93
C ALA A 13 25.43 7.05 -4.47
N GLY A 14 26.18 7.99 -3.89
CA GLY A 14 25.85 8.60 -2.60
C GLY A 14 24.45 9.22 -2.71
N PHE A 15 23.53 8.80 -1.86
CA PHE A 15 22.19 9.35 -1.78
C PHE A 15 22.27 10.80 -1.32
N ALA A 16 22.11 11.75 -2.26
CA ALA A 16 21.79 13.13 -1.93
C ALA A 16 20.45 13.15 -1.17
N ASN A 17 20.29 14.08 -0.21
CA ASN A 17 19.19 14.22 0.76
C ASN A 17 17.78 14.45 0.15
N GLY A 18 17.32 13.59 -0.77
CA GLY A 18 15.97 13.56 -1.32
C GLY A 18 15.52 12.12 -1.51
N ALA A 19 14.28 11.82 -1.15
CA ALA A 19 13.71 10.50 -1.40
C ALA A 19 13.68 10.23 -2.93
N GLU A 20 14.21 9.09 -3.36
CA GLU A 20 14.19 8.68 -4.77
C GLU A 20 12.73 8.44 -5.19
N LYS A 21 12.33 8.98 -6.35
CA LYS A 21 11.00 8.74 -6.93
C LYS A 21 11.17 8.04 -8.27
N ILE A 22 10.51 6.88 -8.41
CA ILE A 22 10.56 6.07 -9.63
C ILE A 22 9.17 5.90 -10.25
N ARG A 23 9.11 5.72 -11.55
CA ARG A 23 7.88 5.37 -12.28
C ARG A 23 7.59 3.87 -12.07
N LEU A 24 6.32 3.48 -12.04
CA LEU A 24 5.94 2.07 -11.96
C LEU A 24 6.14 1.31 -13.27
N TRP A 25 6.11 1.98 -14.39
CA TRP A 25 6.39 1.45 -15.73
C TRP A 25 7.42 2.31 -16.43
N GLU A 26 8.33 1.71 -17.17
CA GLU A 26 9.33 2.43 -17.99
C GLU A 26 8.66 3.21 -19.13
N GLY A 27 7.63 2.64 -19.74
CA GLY A 27 6.78 3.26 -20.76
C GLY A 27 5.46 3.77 -20.17
N ASP A 28 4.43 3.76 -21.02
CA ASP A 28 3.07 4.13 -20.61
C ASP A 28 2.48 3.08 -19.68
N ALA A 29 1.89 3.53 -18.58
CA ALA A 29 1.15 2.66 -17.68
C ALA A 29 -0.11 2.11 -18.38
N PRO A 30 -0.56 0.87 -18.10
CA PRO A 30 -1.79 0.35 -18.69
C PRO A 30 -2.95 1.33 -18.52
N PHE A 31 -3.74 1.55 -19.58
CA PHE A 31 -4.84 2.54 -19.63
C PHE A 31 -4.40 4.00 -19.42
N ALA A 32 -3.13 4.36 -19.61
CA ALA A 32 -2.72 5.77 -19.57
C ALA A 32 -3.49 6.60 -20.63
N LYS A 33 -3.95 7.79 -20.23
CA LYS A 33 -4.69 8.73 -21.10
C LYS A 33 -3.80 9.85 -21.63
N GLY A 34 -2.52 9.80 -21.29
CA GLY A 34 -1.50 10.77 -21.66
C GLY A 34 -0.28 10.66 -20.76
N ASN A 35 0.52 11.70 -20.75
CA ASN A 35 1.80 11.75 -20.04
C ASN A 35 1.86 12.89 -18.98
N ARG A 36 0.71 13.43 -18.57
CA ARG A 36 0.64 14.41 -17.48
C ARG A 36 1.00 13.73 -16.15
N GLU A 37 1.31 14.49 -15.15
CA GLU A 37 1.66 13.98 -13.84
C GLU A 37 0.58 13.03 -13.25
N ILE A 38 -0.69 13.29 -13.51
CA ILE A 38 -1.82 12.44 -13.07
C ILE A 38 -1.86 11.08 -13.79
N ASP A 39 -1.27 10.99 -14.99
CA ASP A 39 -1.26 9.80 -15.83
C ASP A 39 -0.12 8.84 -15.45
N ILE A 40 0.87 9.32 -14.66
CA ILE A 40 2.11 8.62 -14.31
C ILE A 40 2.09 8.19 -12.86
N PRO A 41 1.85 6.91 -12.55
CA PRO A 41 1.96 6.39 -11.19
C PRO A 41 3.42 6.19 -10.81
N THR A 42 3.76 6.51 -9.53
CA THR A 42 5.14 6.49 -9.04
C THR A 42 5.24 5.92 -7.63
N LEU A 43 6.44 5.43 -7.28
CA LEU A 43 6.84 5.12 -5.91
C LEU A 43 7.89 6.13 -5.44
N GLU A 44 7.70 6.70 -4.28
CA GLU A 44 8.71 7.47 -3.56
C GLU A 44 9.30 6.60 -2.45
N ILE A 45 10.63 6.47 -2.42
CA ILE A 45 11.35 5.45 -1.67
C ILE A 45 11.96 6.06 -0.42
N PHE A 46 11.61 5.51 0.73
CA PHE A 46 12.13 5.88 2.05
C PHE A 46 12.80 4.67 2.66
N LEU A 47 14.12 4.60 2.56
CA LEU A 47 14.91 3.53 3.17
C LEU A 47 15.35 3.94 4.57
N PRO A 48 15.25 3.05 5.57
CA PRO A 48 15.82 3.31 6.89
C PRO A 48 17.34 3.26 6.82
N GLU A 49 18.00 3.83 7.83
CA GLU A 49 19.44 3.63 8.02
C GLU A 49 19.74 2.13 8.12
N ASN A 50 20.63 1.67 7.26
CA ASN A 50 20.89 0.24 7.12
C ASN A 50 21.87 -0.25 8.21
N LYS A 51 21.43 -1.22 9.02
CA LYS A 51 22.33 -1.96 9.89
C LYS A 51 22.96 -3.09 9.07
N ALA A 52 24.26 -2.98 8.82
CA ALA A 52 25.02 -3.91 7.98
C ALA A 52 24.62 -5.39 8.18
N GLY A 53 24.37 -6.08 7.07
CA GLY A 53 24.15 -7.54 7.05
C GLY A 53 22.72 -8.01 7.36
N LYS A 54 21.70 -7.13 7.43
CA LYS A 54 20.31 -7.53 7.65
C LYS A 54 19.40 -7.04 6.53
N LEU A 55 18.56 -7.93 6.02
CA LEU A 55 17.48 -7.56 5.11
C LEU A 55 16.40 -6.77 5.86
N THR A 56 15.80 -5.81 5.20
CA THR A 56 14.85 -4.83 5.72
C THR A 56 13.43 -5.22 5.30
N PRO A 57 12.44 -5.31 6.21
CA PRO A 57 11.04 -5.41 5.80
C PRO A 57 10.59 -4.12 5.11
N ALA A 58 9.58 -4.22 4.25
CA ALA A 58 9.09 -3.11 3.46
C ALA A 58 7.56 -2.97 3.53
N VAL A 59 7.07 -1.75 3.33
CA VAL A 59 5.63 -1.46 3.25
C VAL A 59 5.37 -0.53 2.07
N VAL A 60 4.51 -0.96 1.14
CA VAL A 60 3.90 -0.10 0.13
C VAL A 60 2.76 0.67 0.79
N ILE A 61 2.79 1.99 0.71
CA ILE A 61 1.86 2.89 1.41
C ILE A 61 0.93 3.56 0.41
N CYS A 62 -0.37 3.33 0.57
CA CYS A 62 -1.43 3.89 -0.25
C CYS A 62 -2.14 5.03 0.52
N PRO A 63 -1.85 6.32 0.24
CA PRO A 63 -2.53 7.43 0.89
C PRO A 63 -4.01 7.46 0.58
N GLY A 64 -4.83 7.96 1.52
CA GLY A 64 -6.25 8.21 1.30
C GLY A 64 -6.50 9.43 0.40
N GLY A 65 -7.76 9.82 0.24
CA GLY A 65 -8.19 10.95 -0.58
C GLY A 65 -9.37 10.63 -1.50
N ALA A 66 -10.22 9.70 -1.08
CA ALA A 66 -11.47 9.32 -1.73
C ALA A 66 -11.34 8.93 -3.22
N TYR A 67 -10.18 8.43 -3.65
CA TYR A 67 -9.84 8.18 -5.07
C TYR A 67 -9.86 9.43 -5.96
N SER A 68 -10.05 10.62 -5.40
CA SER A 68 -10.05 11.89 -6.14
C SER A 68 -8.75 12.66 -6.01
N SER A 69 -8.03 12.43 -4.92
CA SER A 69 -6.76 13.07 -4.57
C SER A 69 -5.94 12.12 -3.70
N LEU A 70 -4.77 12.56 -3.26
CA LEU A 70 -3.91 11.80 -2.35
C LEU A 70 -3.51 12.67 -1.16
N ALA A 71 -3.80 12.21 0.06
CA ALA A 71 -3.28 12.78 1.30
C ALA A 71 -1.79 12.46 1.47
N TYR A 72 -1.01 12.71 0.42
CA TYR A 72 0.33 12.17 0.16
C TYR A 72 1.31 12.41 1.30
N THR A 73 1.39 13.65 1.78
CA THR A 73 2.29 13.99 2.89
C THR A 73 1.79 13.40 4.21
N HIS A 74 0.48 13.51 4.48
CA HIS A 74 -0.11 13.17 5.77
C HIS A 74 -0.20 11.66 6.00
N GLU A 75 -0.69 10.92 4.99
CA GLU A 75 -0.93 9.47 5.06
C GLU A 75 0.05 8.64 4.20
N GLY A 76 1.07 9.30 3.64
CA GLY A 76 2.15 8.69 2.88
C GLY A 76 3.50 8.95 3.54
N VAL A 77 4.08 10.14 3.31
CA VAL A 77 5.44 10.49 3.75
C VAL A 77 5.61 10.37 5.27
N LYS A 78 4.61 10.82 6.07
CA LYS A 78 4.69 10.71 7.53
C LYS A 78 4.69 9.26 7.99
N TYR A 79 3.94 8.36 7.33
CA TYR A 79 3.95 6.94 7.63
C TYR A 79 5.31 6.31 7.27
N ALA A 80 5.84 6.60 6.09
CA ALA A 80 7.15 6.11 5.69
C ALA A 80 8.25 6.52 6.68
N LYS A 81 8.27 7.78 7.10
CA LYS A 81 9.22 8.29 8.10
C LYS A 81 9.03 7.66 9.49
N LEU A 82 7.78 7.36 9.87
CA LEU A 82 7.52 6.62 11.11
C LEU A 82 8.11 5.20 11.02
N LEU A 83 7.80 4.47 9.95
CA LEU A 83 8.27 3.10 9.73
C LEU A 83 9.80 3.02 9.68
N ASN A 84 10.47 4.02 9.06
CA ASN A 84 11.93 4.07 9.01
C ASN A 84 12.59 4.10 10.40
N LYS A 85 11.96 4.74 11.40
CA LYS A 85 12.46 4.76 12.79
C LYS A 85 12.56 3.34 13.40
N TYR A 86 11.79 2.40 12.86
CA TYR A 86 11.74 1.00 13.30
C TYR A 86 12.46 0.04 12.33
N GLY A 87 13.25 0.59 11.40
CA GLY A 87 14.01 -0.21 10.44
C GLY A 87 13.15 -0.84 9.33
N ILE A 88 12.03 -0.24 8.99
CA ILE A 88 11.12 -0.69 7.94
C ILE A 88 11.19 0.29 6.76
N ALA A 89 11.42 -0.19 5.56
CA ALA A 89 11.40 0.63 4.34
C ALA A 89 9.96 1.01 3.97
N GLY A 90 9.73 2.30 3.67
CA GLY A 90 8.45 2.82 3.19
C GLY A 90 8.50 3.16 1.71
N PHE A 91 7.49 2.72 0.97
CA PHE A 91 7.33 2.99 -0.46
C PHE A 91 6.00 3.70 -0.68
N VAL A 92 6.02 5.03 -0.78
CA VAL A 92 4.79 5.82 -0.91
C VAL A 92 4.31 5.79 -2.35
N LEU A 93 3.14 5.21 -2.55
CA LEU A 93 2.53 5.05 -3.87
C LEU A 93 1.71 6.30 -4.24
N LYS A 94 2.10 6.94 -5.34
CA LYS A 94 1.21 7.84 -6.07
C LYS A 94 0.45 7.02 -7.11
N TYR A 95 -0.69 6.47 -6.73
CA TYR A 95 -1.58 5.78 -7.66
C TYR A 95 -2.45 6.76 -8.44
N ARG A 96 -2.89 6.35 -9.62
CA ARG A 96 -3.75 7.16 -10.48
C ARG A 96 -5.16 7.26 -9.89
N THR A 97 -5.68 8.46 -9.86
CA THR A 97 -6.99 8.80 -9.27
C THR A 97 -7.94 9.37 -10.31
N GLY A 98 -9.23 9.40 -9.98
CA GLY A 98 -10.24 10.01 -10.81
C GLY A 98 -11.28 10.73 -9.97
N SER A 99 -11.95 11.72 -10.56
CA SER A 99 -13.07 12.40 -9.92
C SER A 99 -14.05 12.85 -11.00
N PRO A 100 -15.30 13.19 -10.65
CA PRO A 100 -16.23 13.81 -11.60
C PRO A 100 -15.67 15.09 -12.27
N ARG A 101 -14.72 15.76 -11.59
CA ARG A 101 -14.07 16.98 -12.11
C ARG A 101 -12.92 16.68 -13.06
N THR A 102 -12.11 15.66 -12.77
CA THR A 102 -10.90 15.33 -13.56
C THR A 102 -11.16 14.22 -14.57
N GLY A 103 -12.22 13.43 -14.39
CA GLY A 103 -12.63 12.38 -15.31
C GLY A 103 -11.61 11.27 -15.57
N SER A 104 -10.59 11.12 -14.72
CA SER A 104 -9.37 10.43 -15.13
C SER A 104 -9.44 8.91 -14.98
N TYR A 105 -9.23 8.37 -13.79
CA TYR A 105 -8.98 6.94 -13.63
C TYR A 105 -9.95 6.29 -12.66
N ARG A 106 -10.57 5.18 -13.11
CA ARG A 106 -11.57 4.39 -12.40
C ARG A 106 -11.04 2.98 -12.14
N TYR A 107 -11.80 2.21 -11.40
CA TYR A 107 -11.54 0.77 -11.28
C TYR A 107 -11.45 0.12 -12.69
N PRO A 108 -10.46 -0.71 -12.98
CA PRO A 108 -9.47 -1.29 -12.04
C PRO A 108 -8.13 -0.53 -11.94
N VAL A 109 -7.98 0.67 -12.52
CA VAL A 109 -6.67 1.32 -12.72
C VAL A 109 -5.91 1.57 -11.42
N PRO A 110 -6.48 2.15 -10.35
CA PRO A 110 -5.75 2.29 -9.08
C PRO A 110 -5.25 0.95 -8.53
N GLN A 111 -6.02 -0.13 -8.72
CA GLN A 111 -5.64 -1.46 -8.25
C GLN A 111 -4.48 -2.06 -9.06
N LEU A 112 -4.41 -1.79 -10.36
CA LEU A 112 -3.26 -2.18 -11.18
C LEU A 112 -1.98 -1.48 -10.69
N ASP A 113 -2.09 -0.19 -10.33
CA ASP A 113 -0.95 0.57 -9.80
C ASP A 113 -0.48 -0.02 -8.45
N ALA A 114 -1.40 -0.36 -7.55
CA ALA A 114 -1.04 -0.94 -6.25
C ALA A 114 -0.43 -2.35 -6.38
N LYS A 115 -0.98 -3.20 -7.24
CA LYS A 115 -0.40 -4.51 -7.55
C LYS A 115 1.00 -4.37 -8.15
N ARG A 116 1.18 -3.46 -9.09
CA ARG A 116 2.47 -3.16 -9.70
C ARG A 116 3.48 -2.65 -8.68
N ALA A 117 3.06 -1.81 -7.75
CA ALA A 117 3.92 -1.31 -6.68
C ALA A 117 4.48 -2.44 -5.79
N VAL A 118 3.64 -3.39 -5.37
CA VAL A 118 4.10 -4.56 -4.60
C VAL A 118 5.08 -5.41 -5.42
N ARG A 119 4.79 -5.66 -6.70
CA ARG A 119 5.72 -6.37 -7.61
C ARG A 119 7.05 -5.65 -7.77
N MET A 120 7.01 -4.33 -7.95
CA MET A 120 8.23 -3.50 -8.09
C MET A 120 9.13 -3.61 -6.86
N VAL A 121 8.56 -3.54 -5.66
CA VAL A 121 9.34 -3.70 -4.42
C VAL A 121 9.95 -5.09 -4.35
N ARG A 122 9.20 -6.14 -4.69
CA ARG A 122 9.68 -7.51 -4.66
C ARG A 122 10.73 -7.79 -5.74
N ALA A 123 10.55 -7.28 -6.95
CA ALA A 123 11.51 -7.43 -8.06
C ALA A 123 12.84 -6.72 -7.78
N ASN A 124 12.81 -5.60 -7.06
CA ASN A 124 14.00 -4.81 -6.71
C ASN A 124 14.48 -5.04 -5.27
N ALA A 125 14.04 -6.11 -4.62
CA ALA A 125 14.35 -6.38 -3.22
C ALA A 125 15.87 -6.40 -2.94
N ALA A 126 16.65 -7.04 -3.81
CA ALA A 126 18.11 -7.07 -3.70
C ALA A 126 18.73 -5.67 -3.83
N LYS A 127 18.25 -4.83 -4.78
CA LYS A 127 18.74 -3.45 -4.98
C LYS A 127 18.55 -2.58 -3.74
N TRP A 128 17.43 -2.76 -3.03
CA TRP A 128 17.08 -1.93 -1.86
C TRP A 128 17.32 -2.62 -0.53
N ASN A 129 17.98 -3.79 -0.52
CA ASN A 129 18.24 -4.61 0.67
C ASN A 129 16.95 -4.97 1.43
N ILE A 130 15.89 -5.31 0.70
CA ILE A 130 14.58 -5.70 1.24
C ILE A 130 14.51 -7.22 1.38
N ASP A 131 13.83 -7.67 2.44
CA ASP A 131 13.42 -9.07 2.60
C ASP A 131 12.20 -9.33 1.70
N PRO A 132 12.31 -10.11 0.60
CA PRO A 132 11.21 -10.34 -0.32
C PRO A 132 10.04 -11.12 0.28
N ALA A 133 10.22 -11.75 1.46
CA ALA A 133 9.20 -12.44 2.22
C ALA A 133 8.53 -11.54 3.30
N LYS A 134 8.90 -10.25 3.37
CA LYS A 134 8.37 -9.30 4.36
C LYS A 134 7.98 -7.97 3.71
N ILE A 135 7.19 -8.04 2.66
CA ILE A 135 6.67 -6.89 1.92
C ILE A 135 5.19 -6.74 2.22
N GLY A 136 4.83 -5.76 3.03
CA GLY A 136 3.45 -5.42 3.36
C GLY A 136 2.85 -4.35 2.47
N ILE A 137 1.53 -4.17 2.59
CA ILE A 137 0.80 -3.03 2.03
C ILE A 137 0.02 -2.32 3.13
N MET A 138 0.00 -1.00 3.09
CA MET A 138 -0.69 -0.16 4.08
C MET A 138 -1.54 0.89 3.37
N GLY A 139 -2.66 1.25 3.96
CA GLY A 139 -3.43 2.38 3.46
C GLY A 139 -4.45 2.93 4.43
N SER A 140 -4.85 4.17 4.18
CA SER A 140 -5.83 4.91 4.97
C SER A 140 -7.06 5.23 4.14
N SER A 141 -8.27 5.19 4.73
CA SER A 141 -9.51 5.60 4.04
C SER A 141 -9.67 4.89 2.68
N ALA A 142 -9.80 5.62 1.58
CA ALA A 142 -9.83 5.07 0.23
C ALA A 142 -8.52 4.35 -0.17
N GLY A 143 -7.37 4.83 0.30
CA GLY A 143 -6.08 4.11 0.16
C GLY A 143 -6.06 2.80 0.96
N GLY A 144 -6.75 2.77 2.10
CA GLY A 144 -7.00 1.54 2.86
C GLY A 144 -7.86 0.55 2.10
N HIS A 145 -8.88 1.02 1.38
CA HIS A 145 -9.65 0.20 0.45
C HIS A 145 -8.75 -0.39 -0.64
N LEU A 146 -7.89 0.42 -1.25
CA LEU A 146 -6.95 -0.03 -2.26
C LEU A 146 -5.98 -1.09 -1.71
N ALA A 147 -5.47 -0.90 -0.49
CA ALA A 147 -4.60 -1.86 0.20
C ALA A 147 -5.35 -3.18 0.49
N ALA A 148 -6.58 -3.10 1.03
CA ALA A 148 -7.42 -4.27 1.29
C ALA A 148 -7.72 -5.05 0.01
N MET A 149 -8.15 -4.36 -1.06
CA MET A 149 -8.41 -4.98 -2.37
C MET A 149 -7.16 -5.66 -2.94
N THR A 150 -5.98 -5.07 -2.78
CA THR A 150 -4.72 -5.68 -3.23
C THR A 150 -4.38 -6.93 -2.41
N ALA A 151 -4.65 -6.90 -1.10
CA ALA A 151 -4.41 -8.03 -0.21
C ALA A 151 -5.36 -9.22 -0.50
N VAL A 152 -6.62 -8.98 -0.86
CA VAL A 152 -7.60 -10.06 -1.10
C VAL A 152 -7.68 -10.52 -2.55
N LYS A 153 -7.42 -9.64 -3.53
CA LYS A 153 -7.40 -9.96 -4.97
C LYS A 153 -5.98 -10.00 -5.53
N ASN A 154 -5.08 -10.66 -4.82
CA ASN A 154 -3.68 -10.85 -5.21
C ASN A 154 -3.51 -11.99 -6.25
N ASP A 155 -2.32 -12.07 -6.81
CA ASP A 155 -1.91 -13.16 -7.69
C ASP A 155 -0.40 -13.44 -7.56
N SER A 156 0.04 -14.60 -8.05
CA SER A 156 1.43 -15.07 -7.98
C SER A 156 2.36 -14.46 -9.03
N GLY A 157 1.84 -13.62 -9.94
CA GLY A 157 2.56 -13.11 -11.10
C GLY A 157 2.43 -14.01 -12.32
N LYS A 158 3.06 -13.60 -13.41
CA LYS A 158 3.05 -14.29 -14.72
C LYS A 158 4.49 -14.67 -15.09
N PRO A 159 4.93 -15.92 -14.89
CA PRO A 159 6.34 -16.33 -15.08
C PRO A 159 6.90 -15.98 -16.46
N ASP A 160 6.08 -16.04 -17.51
CA ASP A 160 6.46 -15.81 -18.89
C ASP A 160 6.18 -14.37 -19.38
N ALA A 161 5.86 -13.43 -18.48
CA ALA A 161 5.63 -12.05 -18.89
C ALA A 161 6.90 -11.44 -19.52
N GLU A 162 6.74 -10.64 -20.57
CA GLU A 162 7.84 -9.88 -21.19
C GLU A 162 8.45 -8.91 -20.17
N ASP A 163 7.60 -8.15 -19.46
CA ASP A 163 8.03 -7.29 -18.38
C ASP A 163 8.45 -8.14 -17.16
N PRO A 164 9.74 -8.11 -16.76
CA PRO A 164 10.25 -8.93 -15.67
C PRO A 164 9.54 -8.66 -14.32
N VAL A 165 9.03 -7.47 -14.09
CA VAL A 165 8.33 -7.10 -12.84
C VAL A 165 6.99 -7.84 -12.74
N GLU A 166 6.30 -8.09 -13.85
CA GLU A 166 5.04 -8.84 -13.85
C GLU A 166 5.20 -10.34 -13.54
N ARG A 167 6.43 -10.85 -13.53
CA ARG A 167 6.74 -12.22 -13.12
C ARG A 167 6.64 -12.44 -11.61
N PHE A 168 6.72 -11.37 -10.83
CA PHE A 168 6.67 -11.42 -9.36
C PHE A 168 5.24 -11.39 -8.82
N SER A 169 5.03 -12.03 -7.67
CA SER A 169 3.77 -11.99 -6.95
C SER A 169 3.42 -10.57 -6.48
N CYS A 170 2.16 -10.16 -6.65
CA CYS A 170 1.61 -8.96 -6.03
C CYS A 170 0.97 -9.23 -4.67
N ARG A 171 1.01 -10.47 -4.15
CA ARG A 171 0.50 -10.79 -2.82
C ARG A 171 1.40 -10.12 -1.77
N PRO A 172 0.89 -9.18 -0.97
CA PRO A 172 1.64 -8.68 0.17
C PRO A 172 1.78 -9.80 1.23
N ASP A 173 2.84 -9.75 2.04
CA ASP A 173 3.06 -10.74 3.09
C ASP A 173 2.27 -10.41 4.36
N PHE A 174 1.84 -9.16 4.50
CA PHE A 174 0.91 -8.64 5.51
C PHE A 174 0.23 -7.36 5.02
N PHE A 175 -0.86 -6.94 5.69
CA PHE A 175 -1.48 -5.65 5.38
C PHE A 175 -1.85 -4.85 6.62
N ILE A 176 -1.97 -3.53 6.45
CA ILE A 176 -2.29 -2.57 7.52
C ILE A 176 -3.40 -1.65 7.02
N LEU A 177 -4.54 -1.65 7.71
CA LEU A 177 -5.70 -0.83 7.38
C LEU A 177 -5.94 0.25 8.45
N CYS A 178 -5.88 1.51 8.02
CA CYS A 178 -6.09 2.67 8.87
C CYS A 178 -7.45 3.30 8.51
N TYR A 179 -8.44 3.21 9.41
CA TYR A 179 -9.81 3.71 9.16
C TYR A 179 -10.26 3.52 7.71
N ALA A 180 -10.01 2.32 7.20
CA ALA A 180 -10.18 2.00 5.80
C ALA A 180 -11.65 1.81 5.43
N LEU A 181 -12.03 2.21 4.21
CA LEU A 181 -13.17 1.60 3.53
C LEU A 181 -12.84 0.13 3.24
N THR A 182 -13.79 -0.77 3.41
CA THR A 182 -13.67 -2.18 3.01
C THR A 182 -14.79 -2.59 2.06
N SER A 183 -15.78 -1.71 1.90
CA SER A 183 -16.78 -1.80 0.86
C SER A 183 -17.22 -0.41 0.39
N LEU A 184 -17.84 -0.40 -0.78
CA LEU A 184 -18.50 0.77 -1.36
C LEU A 184 -20.02 0.54 -1.50
N ASN A 185 -20.59 -0.35 -0.68
CA ASN A 185 -22.02 -0.67 -0.68
C ASN A 185 -22.87 0.57 -0.34
N THR A 186 -22.44 1.34 0.65
CA THR A 186 -23.07 2.62 0.98
C THR A 186 -22.60 3.70 0.00
N PRO A 187 -23.52 4.48 -0.61
CA PRO A 187 -23.14 5.61 -1.45
C PRO A 187 -22.23 6.59 -0.73
N CYS A 188 -21.07 6.87 -1.32
CA CYS A 188 -20.10 7.82 -0.79
C CYS A 188 -19.27 8.41 -1.92
N TYR A 189 -18.52 9.48 -1.65
CA TYR A 189 -17.72 10.14 -2.66
C TYR A 189 -16.64 9.24 -3.27
N SER A 190 -16.05 8.34 -2.47
CA SER A 190 -15.09 7.34 -2.97
C SER A 190 -15.72 6.40 -4.02
N ARG A 191 -16.99 5.99 -3.83
CA ARG A 191 -17.72 5.18 -4.82
C ARG A 191 -17.90 5.92 -6.14
N ILE A 192 -18.30 7.19 -6.07
CA ILE A 192 -18.46 8.04 -7.26
C ILE A 192 -17.12 8.16 -7.99
N CYS A 193 -16.03 8.44 -7.26
CA CYS A 193 -14.70 8.60 -7.84
C CYS A 193 -14.14 7.31 -8.45
N LEU A 194 -14.38 6.17 -7.82
CA LEU A 194 -13.81 4.88 -8.27
C LEU A 194 -14.65 4.21 -9.36
N LEU A 195 -15.99 4.27 -9.26
CA LEU A 195 -16.89 3.49 -10.10
C LEU A 195 -17.64 4.32 -11.15
N ASP A 196 -17.68 5.66 -11.01
CA ASP A 196 -18.35 6.57 -11.97
C ASP A 196 -19.82 6.23 -12.22
N GLY A 197 -20.52 5.79 -11.17
CA GLY A 197 -21.94 5.40 -11.26
C GLY A 197 -22.17 3.96 -11.76
N ASP A 198 -21.13 3.20 -12.06
CA ASP A 198 -21.26 1.78 -12.42
C ASP A 198 -21.49 0.91 -11.17
N ASP A 199 -22.73 0.85 -10.74
CA ASP A 199 -23.13 0.09 -9.55
C ASP A 199 -22.99 -1.43 -9.70
N SER A 200 -22.87 -1.94 -10.92
CA SER A 200 -22.63 -3.37 -11.18
C SER A 200 -21.30 -3.85 -10.60
N LYS A 201 -20.35 -2.95 -10.38
CA LYS A 201 -19.01 -3.25 -9.83
C LYS A 201 -18.93 -3.15 -8.31
N VAL A 202 -19.98 -2.70 -7.63
CA VAL A 202 -19.94 -2.49 -6.17
C VAL A 202 -19.56 -3.76 -5.42
N ALA A 203 -20.17 -4.89 -5.78
CA ALA A 203 -19.85 -6.18 -5.17
C ALA A 203 -18.41 -6.63 -5.47
N ASP A 204 -17.90 -6.33 -6.66
CA ASP A 204 -16.54 -6.70 -7.07
C ASP A 204 -15.46 -5.95 -6.29
N VAL A 205 -15.76 -4.76 -5.79
CA VAL A 205 -14.84 -3.93 -4.99
C VAL A 205 -15.13 -3.98 -3.49
N ALA A 206 -15.97 -4.89 -2.99
CA ALA A 206 -16.19 -5.12 -1.56
C ALA A 206 -15.08 -6.02 -1.02
N ALA A 207 -13.99 -5.44 -0.49
CA ALA A 207 -12.79 -6.18 -0.09
C ALA A 207 -13.10 -7.32 0.89
N PHE A 208 -13.93 -7.09 1.91
CA PHE A 208 -14.28 -8.13 2.89
C PHE A 208 -14.95 -9.35 2.24
N ALA A 209 -15.67 -9.18 1.13
CA ALA A 209 -16.34 -10.28 0.42
C ALA A 209 -15.36 -11.20 -0.35
N HIS A 210 -14.14 -10.74 -0.56
CA HIS A 210 -13.08 -11.49 -1.27
C HIS A 210 -12.03 -12.10 -0.33
N VAL A 211 -12.20 -11.96 1.00
CA VAL A 211 -11.31 -12.62 1.97
C VAL A 211 -11.37 -14.13 1.77
N ASN A 212 -10.22 -14.77 1.74
CA ASN A 212 -10.09 -16.21 1.56
C ASN A 212 -8.80 -16.71 2.25
N LYS A 213 -8.55 -18.03 2.22
CA LYS A 213 -7.37 -18.65 2.87
C LYS A 213 -6.00 -18.13 2.39
N ASN A 214 -5.94 -17.47 1.22
CA ASN A 214 -4.70 -16.90 0.70
C ASN A 214 -4.54 -15.42 1.07
N THR A 215 -5.53 -14.83 1.73
CA THR A 215 -5.43 -13.46 2.27
C THR A 215 -4.32 -13.44 3.33
N PRO A 216 -3.38 -12.47 3.28
CA PRO A 216 -2.31 -12.38 4.28
C PRO A 216 -2.83 -11.92 5.64
N PRO A 217 -2.05 -12.10 6.74
CA PRO A 217 -2.38 -11.56 8.04
C PRO A 217 -2.48 -10.04 8.01
N GLY A 218 -3.35 -9.48 8.87
CA GLY A 218 -3.68 -8.06 8.85
C GLY A 218 -3.69 -7.37 10.21
N PHE A 219 -3.25 -6.11 10.20
CA PHE A 219 -3.45 -5.16 11.29
C PHE A 219 -4.52 -4.15 10.88
N ILE A 220 -5.59 -4.01 11.67
CA ILE A 220 -6.74 -3.17 11.36
C ILE A 220 -6.98 -2.23 12.54
N TRP A 221 -7.12 -0.93 12.29
CA TRP A 221 -7.54 -0.01 13.33
C TRP A 221 -8.54 1.04 12.81
N HIS A 222 -9.40 1.49 13.70
CA HIS A 222 -10.45 2.46 13.39
C HIS A 222 -10.83 3.26 14.64
N THR A 223 -11.62 4.32 14.46
CA THR A 223 -12.26 5.03 15.57
C THR A 223 -13.78 4.94 15.46
N TYR A 224 -14.47 4.72 16.59
CA TYR A 224 -15.93 4.62 16.61
C TYR A 224 -16.60 5.95 16.18
N SER A 225 -16.01 7.08 16.55
CA SER A 225 -16.55 8.41 16.24
C SER A 225 -16.16 8.96 14.84
N ASP A 226 -15.63 8.12 13.96
CA ASP A 226 -15.34 8.51 12.58
C ASP A 226 -16.65 8.82 11.83
N GLY A 227 -16.84 10.10 11.46
CA GLY A 227 -18.04 10.56 10.77
C GLY A 227 -18.01 10.40 9.25
N SER A 228 -16.90 9.94 8.67
CA SER A 228 -16.74 9.81 7.21
C SER A 228 -16.74 8.37 6.73
N VAL A 229 -16.04 7.51 7.46
CA VAL A 229 -16.00 6.06 7.22
C VAL A 229 -16.51 5.36 8.48
N PRO A 230 -17.73 4.79 8.45
CA PRO A 230 -18.28 4.12 9.62
C PRO A 230 -17.42 2.91 10.05
N VAL A 231 -17.31 2.72 11.36
CA VAL A 231 -16.48 1.67 12.00
C VAL A 231 -16.82 0.25 11.54
N HIS A 232 -18.04 0.00 11.06
CA HIS A 232 -18.43 -1.31 10.56
C HIS A 232 -17.55 -1.79 9.40
N ASN A 233 -16.88 -0.90 8.65
CA ASN A 233 -15.91 -1.31 7.64
C ASN A 233 -14.76 -2.15 8.23
N ALA A 234 -14.25 -1.76 9.40
CA ALA A 234 -13.22 -2.51 10.12
C ALA A 234 -13.77 -3.83 10.68
N LEU A 235 -15.01 -3.79 11.22
CA LEU A 235 -15.68 -4.96 11.78
C LEU A 235 -16.00 -6.00 10.70
N ASP A 236 -16.52 -5.58 9.54
CA ASP A 236 -16.83 -6.47 8.41
C ASP A 236 -15.58 -7.18 7.89
N MET A 237 -14.47 -6.44 7.78
CA MET A 237 -13.19 -7.02 7.37
C MET A 237 -12.67 -8.04 8.39
N ALA A 238 -12.72 -7.71 9.68
CA ALA A 238 -12.31 -8.61 10.77
C ALA A 238 -13.18 -9.88 10.82
N ASN A 239 -14.51 -9.74 10.71
CA ASN A 239 -15.45 -10.86 10.66
C ASN A 239 -15.18 -11.78 9.46
N ALA A 240 -14.87 -11.21 8.30
CA ALA A 240 -14.51 -11.99 7.12
C ALA A 240 -13.19 -12.74 7.32
N MET A 241 -12.19 -12.10 7.94
CA MET A 241 -10.91 -12.76 8.27
C MET A 241 -11.11 -13.90 9.27
N GLU A 242 -11.90 -13.69 10.33
CA GLU A 242 -12.25 -14.71 11.32
C GLU A 242 -12.91 -15.92 10.66
N LYS A 243 -13.92 -15.68 9.80
CA LYS A 243 -14.63 -16.73 9.05
C LYS A 243 -13.67 -17.61 8.23
N HIS A 244 -12.63 -17.00 7.65
CA HIS A 244 -11.65 -17.70 6.80
C HIS A 244 -10.39 -18.14 7.56
N LYS A 245 -10.35 -17.97 8.89
CA LYS A 245 -9.22 -18.29 9.77
C LYS A 245 -7.91 -17.63 9.35
N VAL A 246 -8.02 -16.39 8.88
CA VAL A 246 -6.86 -15.54 8.54
C VAL A 246 -6.49 -14.75 9.80
N PRO A 247 -5.22 -14.78 10.26
CA PRO A 247 -4.80 -14.04 11.44
C PRO A 247 -4.98 -12.53 11.28
N TYR A 248 -5.50 -11.86 12.32
CA TYR A 248 -5.63 -10.41 12.32
C TYR A 248 -5.52 -9.82 13.73
N SER A 249 -5.23 -8.54 13.82
CA SER A 249 -5.38 -7.72 15.02
C SER A 249 -6.33 -6.57 14.71
N LEU A 250 -7.32 -6.34 15.58
CA LEU A 250 -8.32 -5.28 15.43
C LEU A 250 -8.31 -4.34 16.63
N HIS A 251 -8.13 -3.03 16.37
CA HIS A 251 -8.10 -1.98 17.39
C HIS A 251 -9.17 -0.92 17.09
N ILE A 252 -10.17 -0.82 17.96
CA ILE A 252 -11.22 0.21 17.86
C ILE A 252 -11.07 1.20 19.02
N TYR A 253 -10.78 2.44 18.67
CA TYR A 253 -10.71 3.55 19.63
C TYR A 253 -12.05 4.29 19.67
N HIS A 254 -12.45 4.78 20.84
CA HIS A 254 -13.73 5.47 20.97
C HIS A 254 -13.72 6.79 20.19
N LEU A 255 -12.72 7.65 20.42
CA LEU A 255 -12.66 8.99 19.85
C LEU A 255 -11.59 9.12 18.77
N GLY A 256 -11.91 9.85 17.72
CA GLY A 256 -11.00 10.23 16.65
C GLY A 256 -11.77 10.60 15.39
N LYS A 257 -11.42 11.74 14.80
CA LYS A 257 -11.99 12.15 13.52
C LYS A 257 -11.36 11.38 12.36
N HIS A 258 -12.05 11.29 11.24
CA HIS A 258 -11.49 10.73 10.01
C HIS A 258 -10.19 11.44 9.58
N GLY A 259 -9.27 10.69 8.99
CA GLY A 259 -8.00 11.26 8.52
C GLY A 259 -7.00 11.57 9.64
N LEU A 260 -7.05 10.85 10.74
CA LEU A 260 -6.20 11.05 11.91
C LEU A 260 -4.69 10.88 11.61
N GLY A 261 -4.35 10.00 10.67
CA GLY A 261 -2.96 9.68 10.34
C GLY A 261 -2.20 9.11 11.54
N ILE A 262 -0.96 9.54 11.75
CA ILE A 262 -0.18 9.16 12.94
C ILE A 262 -0.58 9.93 14.20
N GLY A 263 -1.53 10.87 14.13
CA GLY A 263 -1.79 11.83 15.19
C GLY A 263 -0.80 13.00 15.15
N LYS A 264 -0.43 13.54 16.31
CA LYS A 264 0.61 14.58 16.42
C LYS A 264 2.00 13.95 16.34
N VAL A 265 2.95 14.64 15.74
CA VAL A 265 4.33 14.12 15.55
C VAL A 265 5.02 13.80 16.88
N ASN A 266 4.80 14.63 17.89
CA ASN A 266 5.41 14.47 19.23
C ASN A 266 4.52 13.69 20.21
N ASP A 267 3.30 13.33 19.80
CA ASP A 267 2.32 12.56 20.57
C ASP A 267 1.53 11.69 19.59
N PRO A 268 2.17 10.63 19.06
CA PRO A 268 1.53 9.76 18.07
C PRO A 268 0.33 9.02 18.70
N HIS A 269 -0.68 8.79 17.89
CA HIS A 269 -1.85 8.03 18.35
C HIS A 269 -1.43 6.59 18.75
N PRO A 270 -2.01 6.02 19.81
CA PRO A 270 -1.63 4.69 20.34
C PRO A 270 -1.55 3.57 19.32
N TRP A 271 -2.35 3.61 18.24
CA TRP A 271 -2.29 2.58 17.19
C TRP A 271 -0.89 2.37 16.62
N THR A 272 -0.03 3.39 16.63
CA THR A 272 1.34 3.28 16.13
C THR A 272 2.19 2.33 16.97
N ASN A 273 2.01 2.34 18.30
CA ASN A 273 2.69 1.43 19.21
C ASN A 273 2.13 0.01 19.07
N GLU A 274 0.80 -0.11 18.96
CA GLU A 274 0.13 -1.41 18.73
C GLU A 274 0.56 -2.06 17.41
N LEU A 275 0.74 -1.26 16.36
CA LEU A 275 1.29 -1.76 15.09
C LEU A 275 2.70 -2.31 15.27
N ILE A 276 3.58 -1.59 15.98
CA ILE A 276 4.96 -2.04 16.20
C ILE A 276 5.00 -3.29 17.06
N PHE A 277 4.15 -3.38 18.08
CA PHE A 277 3.98 -4.58 18.89
C PHE A 277 3.55 -5.77 18.02
N TRP A 278 2.49 -5.61 17.21
CA TRP A 278 1.99 -6.63 16.28
C TRP A 278 3.07 -7.08 15.28
N MET A 279 3.85 -6.15 14.73
CA MET A 279 4.93 -6.49 13.80
C MET A 279 6.03 -7.33 14.45
N LYS A 280 6.32 -7.13 15.75
CA LYS A 280 7.25 -7.96 16.52
C LYS A 280 6.69 -9.35 16.76
N GLU A 281 5.44 -9.48 17.18
CA GLU A 281 4.77 -10.78 17.37
C GLU A 281 4.79 -11.63 16.10
N HIS A 282 4.64 -11.00 14.94
CA HIS A 282 4.65 -11.66 13.63
C HIS A 282 6.07 -11.80 13.03
N SER A 283 7.11 -11.50 13.80
CA SER A 283 8.52 -11.59 13.36
C SER A 283 8.81 -10.79 12.09
N ILE A 284 8.02 -9.75 11.81
CA ILE A 284 8.27 -8.82 10.70
C ILE A 284 9.50 -7.98 11.05
N ILE A 285 9.54 -7.46 12.27
CA ILE A 285 10.70 -6.78 12.88
C ILE A 285 11.16 -7.51 14.15
N LYS A 286 12.33 -7.15 14.68
CA LYS A 286 12.86 -7.68 15.95
C LYS A 286 12.47 -6.81 17.14
#